data_8c2ee81b220a266adb96a81e22aced10
#
_entry.id   8c2ee81b220a266adb96a81e22aced10
#
_cell.length_a   1.000
_cell.length_b   1.000
_cell.length_c   1.000
_cell.angle_alpha   90.00
_cell.angle_beta   90.00
_cell.angle_gamma   90.00
#
_symmetry.space_group_name_H-M   'P 1'
#
loop_
_entity.id
_entity.type
_entity.pdbx_description
1 polymer ?
#
loop_
_entity_poly.entity_id
_entity_poly.type
_entity_poly.pdbx_seq_one_letter_code
_entity_poly.pdbx_strand_id
1 'polypeptide(L)'
;MKDNKNTENRMSHTRRLVTAALFAALCFGMTMVSVPLPVVGYGNLGDCFVLLSGWLLGPLWGAAAAGLGTALADVALGYGLYAPATFVIKALMAVVAYYIGLTLAGRSVHMGRRVLAHVVAAVCGEIIMIGGYFAYESVLYDVTAAAGSLVGNSVQALAGIVLSAVLITVIRSSKVLTRLFPKL
;
A
#
# COMPACT_ATOMS: atom_id res chain seq x y z
N MET A 1 -0.31 -40.93 1.79
CA MET A 1 -0.93 -40.12 0.70
C MET A 1 -1.67 -38.86 1.22
N LYS A 2 -1.12 -38.19 2.26
CA LYS A 2 -1.73 -36.99 2.88
C LYS A 2 -0.97 -35.69 2.62
N ASP A 3 0.20 -35.71 2.00
CA ASP A 3 1.08 -34.54 1.85
C ASP A 3 0.85 -33.68 0.59
N ASN A 4 0.04 -34.15 -0.36
CA ASN A 4 -0.09 -33.46 -1.65
C ASN A 4 -1.14 -32.33 -1.69
N LYS A 5 -2.02 -32.21 -0.68
CA LYS A 5 -3.05 -31.13 -0.64
C LYS A 5 -2.55 -29.81 -0.06
N ASN A 6 -1.44 -29.81 0.69
CA ASN A 6 -0.88 -28.58 1.27
C ASN A 6 0.05 -27.82 0.33
N THR A 7 0.49 -28.44 -0.76
CA THR A 7 1.43 -27.83 -1.73
C THR A 7 0.69 -27.01 -2.80
N GLU A 8 -0.56 -27.35 -3.11
CA GLU A 8 -1.34 -26.66 -4.15
C GLU A 8 -1.77 -25.22 -3.78
N ASN A 9 -1.79 -24.87 -2.50
CA ASN A 9 -2.28 -23.56 -2.04
C ASN A 9 -1.15 -22.52 -1.76
N ARG A 10 0.11 -22.87 -2.00
CA ARG A 10 1.23 -21.91 -1.89
C ARG A 10 1.65 -21.46 -3.27
N MET A 11 1.54 -20.16 -3.53
CA MET A 11 2.15 -19.56 -4.73
C MET A 11 3.63 -19.98 -4.80
N SER A 12 4.11 -20.47 -5.96
CA SER A 12 5.53 -20.76 -6.17
C SER A 12 6.37 -19.50 -5.92
N HIS A 13 7.63 -19.67 -5.55
CA HIS A 13 8.53 -18.54 -5.32
C HIS A 13 8.62 -17.61 -6.53
N THR A 14 8.73 -18.16 -7.72
CA THR A 14 8.74 -17.42 -8.99
C THR A 14 7.45 -16.60 -9.19
N ARG A 15 6.29 -17.19 -8.92
CA ARG A 15 5.01 -16.48 -9.04
C ARG A 15 4.92 -15.31 -8.05
N ARG A 16 5.42 -15.49 -6.82
CA ARG A 16 5.47 -14.39 -5.84
C ARG A 16 6.38 -13.26 -6.30
N LEU A 17 7.57 -13.60 -6.83
CA LEU A 17 8.51 -12.62 -7.34
C LEU A 17 7.91 -11.82 -8.48
N VAL A 18 7.34 -12.50 -9.49
CA VAL A 18 6.69 -11.85 -10.64
C VAL A 18 5.54 -10.95 -10.21
N THR A 19 4.70 -11.44 -9.28
CA THR A 19 3.56 -10.64 -8.79
C THR A 19 4.04 -9.44 -7.97
N ALA A 20 5.10 -9.60 -7.16
CA ALA A 20 5.68 -8.48 -6.41
C ALA A 20 6.29 -7.43 -7.36
N ALA A 21 6.99 -7.85 -8.42
CA ALA A 21 7.52 -6.96 -9.44
C ALA A 21 6.40 -6.19 -10.17
N LEU A 22 5.29 -6.88 -10.50
CA LEU A 22 4.11 -6.23 -11.08
C LEU A 22 3.52 -5.18 -10.13
N PHE A 23 3.36 -5.50 -8.84
CA PHE A 23 2.86 -4.54 -7.86
C PHE A 23 3.83 -3.37 -7.64
N ALA A 24 5.15 -3.60 -7.66
CA ALA A 24 6.13 -2.53 -7.61
C ALA A 24 5.99 -1.60 -8.82
N ALA A 25 5.79 -2.15 -10.02
CA ALA A 25 5.53 -1.37 -11.23
C ALA A 25 4.21 -0.59 -11.16
N LEU A 26 3.15 -1.16 -10.57
CA LEU A 26 1.88 -0.45 -10.34
C LEU A 26 2.04 0.67 -9.31
N CYS A 27 2.74 0.42 -8.20
CA CYS A 27 3.07 1.46 -7.22
C CYS A 27 3.87 2.58 -7.87
N PHE A 28 4.92 2.25 -8.63
CA PHE A 28 5.71 3.21 -9.39
C PHE A 28 4.85 4.04 -10.34
N GLY A 29 4.11 3.38 -11.24
CA GLY A 29 3.32 4.06 -12.27
C GLY A 29 2.23 4.96 -11.69
N MET A 30 1.54 4.52 -10.64
CA MET A 30 0.49 5.32 -10.00
C MET A 30 1.04 6.44 -9.11
N THR A 31 2.25 6.30 -8.59
CA THR A 31 2.97 7.38 -7.92
C THR A 31 3.43 8.44 -8.92
N MET A 32 3.78 8.05 -10.16
CA MET A 32 4.08 9.01 -11.23
C MET A 32 2.87 9.87 -11.64
N VAL A 33 1.64 9.41 -11.37
CA VAL A 33 0.42 10.24 -11.49
C VAL A 33 0.33 11.13 -10.26
N SER A 34 1.06 12.23 -10.28
CA SER A 34 1.30 13.10 -9.13
C SER A 34 0.94 14.54 -9.42
N VAL A 35 0.57 15.26 -8.36
CA VAL A 35 0.31 16.70 -8.36
C VAL A 35 1.21 17.35 -7.32
N PRO A 36 2.04 18.34 -7.68
CA PRO A 36 2.88 19.05 -6.71
C PRO A 36 2.02 19.70 -5.61
N LEU A 37 2.48 19.60 -4.37
CA LEU A 37 1.84 20.29 -3.25
C LEU A 37 2.37 21.73 -3.11
N PRO A 38 1.56 22.66 -2.56
CA PRO A 38 1.94 24.07 -2.55
C PRO A 38 3.17 24.42 -1.73
N VAL A 39 3.53 23.61 -0.73
CA VAL A 39 4.63 23.91 0.20
C VAL A 39 5.80 22.96 -0.01
N VAL A 40 5.61 21.67 0.18
CA VAL A 40 6.65 20.64 0.02
C VAL A 40 6.02 19.35 -0.52
N GLY A 41 6.81 18.57 -1.28
CA GLY A 41 6.42 17.26 -1.78
C GLY A 41 5.35 17.30 -2.89
N TYR A 42 4.65 16.19 -3.04
CA TYR A 42 3.58 16.00 -4.03
C TYR A 42 2.56 14.97 -3.51
N GLY A 43 1.31 15.07 -3.97
CA GLY A 43 0.28 14.06 -3.77
C GLY A 43 0.18 13.13 -4.97
N ASN A 44 -0.16 11.85 -4.76
CA ASN A 44 -0.24 10.85 -5.81
C ASN A 44 -1.32 9.79 -5.55
N LEU A 45 -1.56 8.92 -6.53
CA LEU A 45 -2.56 7.84 -6.44
C LEU A 45 -1.94 6.47 -6.11
N GLY A 46 -0.64 6.41 -5.79
CA GLY A 46 0.10 5.17 -5.54
C GLY A 46 -0.38 4.39 -4.31
N ASP A 47 -0.93 5.06 -3.31
CA ASP A 47 -1.28 4.47 -2.01
C ASP A 47 -2.30 3.34 -2.10
N CYS A 48 -3.22 3.40 -3.05
CA CYS A 48 -4.15 2.29 -3.28
C CYS A 48 -3.41 0.99 -3.62
N PHE A 49 -2.32 1.04 -4.40
CA PHE A 49 -1.53 -0.15 -4.74
C PHE A 49 -0.55 -0.52 -3.63
N VAL A 50 -0.08 0.43 -2.82
CA VAL A 50 0.67 0.16 -1.58
C VAL A 50 -0.17 -0.69 -0.64
N LEU A 51 -1.40 -0.30 -0.35
CA LEU A 51 -2.34 -1.02 0.50
C LEU A 51 -2.68 -2.41 -0.09
N LEU A 52 -3.02 -2.47 -1.38
CA LEU A 52 -3.30 -3.72 -2.07
C LEU A 52 -2.11 -4.67 -2.06
N SER A 53 -0.88 -4.17 -2.23
CA SER A 53 0.32 -5.00 -2.18
C SER A 53 0.46 -5.72 -0.84
N GLY A 54 0.22 -5.02 0.27
CA GLY A 54 0.18 -5.61 1.61
C GLY A 54 -0.87 -6.71 1.71
N TRP A 55 -2.11 -6.43 1.34
CA TRP A 55 -3.22 -7.39 1.46
C TRP A 55 -3.08 -8.62 0.57
N LEU A 56 -2.57 -8.46 -0.65
CA LEU A 56 -2.52 -9.53 -1.65
C LEU A 56 -1.25 -10.37 -1.55
N LEU A 57 -0.10 -9.73 -1.32
CA LEU A 57 1.21 -10.40 -1.31
C LEU A 57 1.67 -10.78 0.10
N GLY A 58 1.10 -10.14 1.12
CA GLY A 58 1.52 -10.29 2.51
C GLY A 58 2.65 -9.35 2.91
N PRO A 59 3.09 -9.40 4.19
CA PRO A 59 3.87 -8.31 4.77
C PRO A 59 5.24 -8.12 4.10
N LEU A 60 5.96 -9.19 3.79
CA LEU A 60 7.32 -9.08 3.25
C LEU A 60 7.32 -8.66 1.77
N TRP A 61 6.60 -9.38 0.91
CA TRP A 61 6.57 -9.10 -0.53
C TRP A 61 5.77 -7.83 -0.84
N GLY A 62 4.71 -7.57 -0.06
CA GLY A 62 3.94 -6.33 -0.18
C GLY A 62 4.76 -5.12 0.22
N ALA A 63 5.48 -5.17 1.34
CA ALA A 63 6.37 -4.10 1.78
C ALA A 63 7.49 -3.81 0.77
N ALA A 64 8.13 -4.88 0.25
CA ALA A 64 9.18 -4.73 -0.76
C ALA A 64 8.63 -4.08 -2.05
N ALA A 65 7.49 -4.54 -2.55
CA ALA A 65 6.86 -3.98 -3.75
C ALA A 65 6.45 -2.51 -3.55
N ALA A 66 5.79 -2.20 -2.43
CA ALA A 66 5.36 -0.87 -2.08
C ALA A 66 6.56 0.09 -1.94
N GLY A 67 7.52 -0.27 -1.08
CA GLY A 67 8.68 0.58 -0.80
C GLY A 67 9.54 0.82 -2.03
N LEU A 68 9.89 -0.25 -2.78
CA LEU A 68 10.72 -0.11 -3.98
C LEU A 68 10.01 0.68 -5.09
N GLY A 69 8.74 0.35 -5.37
CA GLY A 69 7.99 1.01 -6.43
C GLY A 69 7.86 2.51 -6.21
N THR A 70 7.44 2.93 -5.01
CA THR A 70 7.25 4.34 -4.68
C THR A 70 8.57 5.10 -4.54
N ALA A 71 9.60 4.51 -3.93
CA ALA A 71 10.91 5.16 -3.82
C ALA A 71 11.57 5.38 -5.19
N LEU A 72 11.42 4.43 -6.12
CA LEU A 72 11.89 4.61 -7.49
C LEU A 72 11.14 5.73 -8.22
N ALA A 73 9.84 5.90 -7.94
CA ALA A 73 9.06 7.01 -8.49
C ALA A 73 9.56 8.36 -7.96
N ASP A 74 9.90 8.47 -6.67
CA ASP A 74 10.50 9.68 -6.11
C ASP A 74 11.79 10.07 -6.85
N VAL A 75 12.66 9.09 -7.09
CA VAL A 75 13.90 9.33 -7.84
C VAL A 75 13.59 9.81 -9.26
N ALA A 76 12.64 9.16 -9.94
CA ALA A 76 12.25 9.52 -11.31
C ALA A 76 11.60 10.90 -11.42
N LEU A 77 10.87 11.33 -10.38
CA LEU A 77 10.22 12.64 -10.28
C LEU A 77 11.17 13.76 -9.81
N GLY A 78 12.43 13.44 -9.47
CA GLY A 78 13.40 14.41 -8.96
C GLY A 78 13.33 14.63 -7.43
N TYR A 79 12.51 13.86 -6.72
CA TYR A 79 12.41 13.90 -5.25
C TYR A 79 13.32 12.86 -4.57
N GLY A 80 14.54 12.67 -5.07
CA GLY A 80 15.47 11.66 -4.58
C GLY A 80 15.77 11.72 -3.07
N LEU A 81 15.69 12.91 -2.47
CA LEU A 81 15.81 13.08 -1.01
C LEU A 81 14.70 12.37 -0.24
N TYR A 82 13.50 12.26 -0.81
CA TYR A 82 12.37 11.57 -0.19
C TYR A 82 12.47 10.04 -0.33
N ALA A 83 13.16 9.52 -1.36
CA ALA A 83 13.16 8.11 -1.69
C ALA A 83 13.47 7.16 -0.51
N PRO A 84 14.48 7.42 0.37
CA PRO A 84 14.73 6.55 1.52
C PRO A 84 13.57 6.56 2.55
N ALA A 85 13.02 7.74 2.83
CA ALA A 85 11.90 7.88 3.76
C ALA A 85 10.64 7.24 3.18
N THR A 86 10.35 7.49 1.91
CA THR A 86 9.23 6.88 1.17
C THR A 86 9.31 5.37 1.19
N PHE A 87 10.49 4.79 0.94
CA PHE A 87 10.67 3.34 1.03
C PHE A 87 10.21 2.80 2.38
N VAL A 88 10.70 3.40 3.48
CA VAL A 88 10.37 2.95 4.84
C VAL A 88 8.89 3.16 5.16
N ILE A 89 8.37 4.35 4.87
CA ILE A 89 6.98 4.71 5.17
C ILE A 89 6.00 3.80 4.40
N LYS A 90 6.20 3.61 3.09
CA LYS A 90 5.30 2.80 2.25
C LYS A 90 5.42 1.31 2.55
N ALA A 91 6.62 0.83 2.90
CA ALA A 91 6.79 -0.54 3.39
C ALA A 91 6.04 -0.76 4.70
N LEU A 92 6.14 0.17 5.67
CA LEU A 92 5.40 0.10 6.93
C LEU A 92 3.88 0.16 6.72
N MET A 93 3.39 1.03 5.82
CA MET A 93 1.97 1.07 5.44
C MET A 93 1.48 -0.31 4.99
N ALA A 94 2.18 -0.95 4.06
CA ALA A 94 1.81 -2.26 3.54
C ALA A 94 1.80 -3.34 4.63
N VAL A 95 2.81 -3.34 5.53
CA VAL A 95 2.90 -4.27 6.66
C VAL A 95 1.73 -4.10 7.62
N VAL A 96 1.46 -2.87 8.06
CA VAL A 96 0.40 -2.57 9.02
C VAL A 96 -0.97 -2.83 8.41
N ALA A 97 -1.20 -2.42 7.17
CA ALA A 97 -2.43 -2.71 6.44
C ALA A 97 -2.69 -4.23 6.34
N TYR A 98 -1.64 -5.03 6.09
CA TYR A 98 -1.77 -6.49 6.08
C TYR A 98 -2.22 -7.04 7.43
N TYR A 99 -1.52 -6.72 8.52
CA TYR A 99 -1.82 -7.31 9.82
C TYR A 99 -3.17 -6.85 10.37
N ILE A 100 -3.52 -5.57 10.23
CA ILE A 100 -4.82 -5.06 10.66
C ILE A 100 -5.94 -5.66 9.82
N GLY A 101 -5.79 -5.70 8.50
CA GLY A 101 -6.76 -6.33 7.61
C GLY A 101 -6.99 -7.80 7.96
N LEU A 102 -5.92 -8.55 8.20
CA LEU A 102 -5.97 -9.97 8.57
C LEU A 102 -6.68 -10.19 9.91
N THR A 103 -6.33 -9.41 10.94
CA THR A 103 -6.88 -9.56 12.30
C THR A 103 -8.36 -9.19 12.35
N LEU A 104 -8.75 -8.08 11.72
CA LEU A 104 -10.13 -7.60 11.74
C LEU A 104 -11.06 -8.38 10.82
N ALA A 105 -10.57 -8.81 9.64
CA ALA A 105 -11.36 -9.66 8.75
C ALA A 105 -11.63 -11.03 9.38
N GLY A 106 -10.64 -11.57 10.10
CA GLY A 106 -10.73 -12.88 10.74
C GLY A 106 -11.16 -13.97 9.76
N ARG A 107 -12.00 -14.92 10.24
CA ARG A 107 -12.62 -15.98 9.42
C ARG A 107 -14.02 -15.59 8.90
N SER A 108 -14.36 -14.30 8.90
CA SER A 108 -15.71 -13.86 8.47
C SER A 108 -15.98 -14.24 7.04
N VAL A 109 -17.15 -14.81 6.79
CA VAL A 109 -17.67 -15.09 5.42
C VAL A 109 -18.44 -13.89 4.84
N HIS A 110 -18.81 -12.90 5.69
CA HIS A 110 -19.57 -11.73 5.25
C HIS A 110 -18.68 -10.72 4.53
N MET A 111 -19.01 -10.42 3.27
CA MET A 111 -18.27 -9.46 2.43
C MET A 111 -18.14 -8.09 3.11
N GLY A 112 -19.24 -7.54 3.65
CA GLY A 112 -19.23 -6.23 4.28
C GLY A 112 -18.23 -6.11 5.43
N ARG A 113 -18.16 -7.11 6.32
CA ARG A 113 -17.18 -7.13 7.41
C ARG A 113 -15.74 -7.15 6.88
N ARG A 114 -15.49 -7.91 5.81
CA ARG A 114 -14.16 -7.98 5.20
C ARG A 114 -13.76 -6.65 4.56
N VAL A 115 -14.68 -6.01 3.84
CA VAL A 115 -14.43 -4.67 3.25
C VAL A 115 -14.17 -3.65 4.35
N LEU A 116 -15.01 -3.63 5.41
CA LEU A 116 -14.81 -2.75 6.55
C LEU A 116 -13.44 -2.94 7.22
N ALA A 117 -13.01 -4.19 7.39
CA ALA A 117 -11.68 -4.52 7.92
C ALA A 117 -10.55 -3.92 7.07
N HIS A 118 -10.68 -3.96 5.73
CA HIS A 118 -9.69 -3.37 4.83
C HIS A 118 -9.74 -1.83 4.85
N VAL A 119 -10.93 -1.23 4.98
CA VAL A 119 -11.07 0.22 5.14
C VAL A 119 -10.38 0.70 6.43
N VAL A 120 -10.62 0.02 7.56
CA VAL A 120 -9.93 0.34 8.82
C VAL A 120 -8.42 0.16 8.69
N ALA A 121 -7.99 -0.92 8.04
CA ALA A 121 -6.57 -1.17 7.77
C ALA A 121 -5.94 -0.09 6.87
N ALA A 122 -6.69 0.39 5.87
CA ALA A 122 -6.27 1.50 5.01
C ALA A 122 -6.11 2.79 5.83
N VAL A 123 -7.08 3.15 6.66
CA VAL A 123 -7.00 4.33 7.53
C VAL A 123 -5.75 4.26 8.41
N CYS A 124 -5.46 3.13 9.04
CA CYS A 124 -4.26 2.98 9.87
C CYS A 124 -2.96 3.10 9.04
N GLY A 125 -2.95 2.56 7.82
CA GLY A 125 -1.83 2.71 6.89
C GLY A 125 -1.60 4.17 6.50
N GLU A 126 -2.66 4.90 6.18
CA GLU A 126 -2.58 6.32 5.79
C GLU A 126 -2.18 7.23 6.97
N ILE A 127 -2.56 6.90 8.20
CA ILE A 127 -2.05 7.60 9.40
C ILE A 127 -0.52 7.46 9.49
N ILE A 128 0.03 6.28 9.19
CA ILE A 128 1.48 6.07 9.13
C ILE A 128 2.11 6.92 8.02
N MET A 129 1.48 7.02 6.87
CA MET A 129 1.96 7.85 5.77
C MET A 129 2.01 9.32 6.17
N ILE A 130 0.88 9.87 6.64
CA ILE A 130 0.80 11.28 7.04
C ILE A 130 1.80 11.58 8.16
N GLY A 131 1.83 10.76 9.21
CA GLY A 131 2.75 10.94 10.35
C GLY A 131 4.22 10.75 9.97
N GLY A 132 4.51 9.78 9.11
CA GLY A 132 5.86 9.51 8.62
C GLY A 132 6.43 10.65 7.80
N TYR A 133 5.67 11.17 6.85
CA TYR A 133 6.11 12.35 6.08
C TYR A 133 6.18 13.60 6.93
N PHE A 134 5.21 13.83 7.81
CA PHE A 134 5.27 14.95 8.74
C PHE A 134 6.54 14.92 9.59
N ALA A 135 6.88 13.78 10.16
CA ALA A 135 8.11 13.62 10.94
C ALA A 135 9.36 13.83 10.10
N TYR A 136 9.41 13.25 8.90
CA TYR A 136 10.55 13.38 7.99
C TYR A 136 10.75 14.83 7.53
N GLU A 137 9.69 15.50 7.10
CA GLU A 137 9.72 16.90 6.64
C GLU A 137 10.04 17.88 7.77
N SER A 138 9.59 17.60 9.00
CA SER A 138 9.94 18.40 10.18
C SER A 138 11.43 18.38 10.48
N VAL A 139 12.11 17.26 10.19
CA VAL A 139 13.56 17.13 10.34
C VAL A 139 14.31 17.72 9.14
N LEU A 140 13.77 17.52 7.93
CA LEU A 140 14.44 17.94 6.69
C LEU A 140 14.35 19.45 6.46
N TYR A 141 13.23 20.06 6.81
CA TYR A 141 12.94 21.48 6.62
C TYR A 141 12.67 22.16 7.97
N ASP A 142 11.42 22.16 8.41
CA ASP A 142 10.95 22.61 9.73
C ASP A 142 9.49 22.17 9.94
N VAL A 143 8.98 22.31 11.18
CA VAL A 143 7.62 21.93 11.56
C VAL A 143 6.55 22.71 10.79
N THR A 144 6.81 23.97 10.43
CA THR A 144 5.87 24.83 9.72
C THR A 144 5.69 24.33 8.27
N ALA A 145 6.80 24.03 7.61
CA ALA A 145 6.77 23.44 6.27
C ALA A 145 6.06 22.07 6.27
N ALA A 146 6.39 21.21 7.24
CA ALA A 146 5.74 19.92 7.42
C ALA A 146 4.22 20.06 7.66
N ALA A 147 3.79 21.03 8.45
CA ALA A 147 2.37 21.31 8.64
C ALA A 147 1.65 21.73 7.34
N GLY A 148 2.35 22.42 6.45
CA GLY A 148 1.84 22.78 5.13
C GLY A 148 1.54 21.60 4.22
N SER A 149 2.25 20.47 4.36
CA SER A 149 2.01 19.26 3.57
C SER A 149 0.83 18.41 4.07
N LEU A 150 0.37 18.62 5.33
CA LEU A 150 -0.68 17.78 5.93
C LEU A 150 -1.98 17.78 5.12
N VAL A 151 -2.39 18.92 4.55
CA VAL A 151 -3.63 19.01 3.76
C VAL A 151 -3.51 18.14 2.51
N GLY A 152 -2.40 18.27 1.76
CA GLY A 152 -2.18 17.49 0.56
C GLY A 152 -2.06 15.99 0.85
N ASN A 153 -1.30 15.62 1.88
CA ASN A 153 -1.17 14.24 2.32
C ASN A 153 -2.51 13.65 2.79
N SER A 154 -3.39 14.47 3.43
CA SER A 154 -4.73 14.02 3.82
C SER A 154 -5.64 13.77 2.62
N VAL A 155 -5.58 14.61 1.58
CA VAL A 155 -6.33 14.40 0.33
C VAL A 155 -5.83 13.13 -0.37
N GLN A 156 -4.52 12.93 -0.45
CA GLN A 156 -3.92 11.69 -0.97
C GLN A 156 -4.41 10.46 -0.20
N ALA A 157 -4.40 10.51 1.14
CA ALA A 157 -4.88 9.44 2.00
C ALA A 157 -6.34 9.07 1.73
N LEU A 158 -7.23 10.07 1.61
CA LEU A 158 -8.64 9.84 1.27
C LEU A 158 -8.78 9.14 -0.09
N ALA A 159 -8.04 9.58 -1.10
CA ALA A 159 -8.03 8.94 -2.41
C ALA A 159 -7.52 7.48 -2.31
N GLY A 160 -6.44 7.22 -1.56
CA GLY A 160 -5.89 5.90 -1.31
C GLY A 160 -6.90 4.95 -0.64
N ILE A 161 -7.59 5.42 0.41
CA ILE A 161 -8.63 4.66 1.11
C ILE A 161 -9.79 4.30 0.17
N VAL A 162 -10.33 5.29 -0.54
CA VAL A 162 -11.49 5.07 -1.42
C VAL A 162 -11.14 4.12 -2.56
N LEU A 163 -10.04 4.38 -3.27
CA LEU A 163 -9.62 3.55 -4.40
C LEU A 163 -9.27 2.13 -3.98
N SER A 164 -8.54 1.96 -2.87
CA SER A 164 -8.21 0.63 -2.36
C SER A 164 -9.45 -0.16 -1.92
N ALA A 165 -10.44 0.50 -1.30
CA ALA A 165 -11.71 -0.12 -0.92
C ALA A 165 -12.53 -0.58 -2.13
N VAL A 166 -12.57 0.21 -3.20
CA VAL A 166 -13.22 -0.17 -4.47
C VAL A 166 -12.48 -1.36 -5.08
N LEU A 167 -11.17 -1.27 -5.24
CA LEU A 167 -10.37 -2.32 -5.88
C LEU A 167 -10.43 -3.64 -5.12
N ILE A 168 -10.31 -3.63 -3.78
CA ILE A 168 -10.40 -4.86 -2.99
C ILE A 168 -11.80 -5.49 -3.08
N THR A 169 -12.83 -4.67 -3.18
CA THR A 169 -14.22 -5.16 -3.36
C THR A 169 -14.36 -5.84 -4.71
N VAL A 170 -13.87 -5.24 -5.78
CA VAL A 170 -13.89 -5.81 -7.14
C VAL A 170 -13.09 -7.12 -7.19
N ILE A 171 -11.87 -7.14 -6.60
CA ILE A 171 -11.03 -8.35 -6.57
C ILE A 171 -11.75 -9.49 -5.85
N ARG A 172 -12.38 -9.21 -4.70
CA ARG A 172 -13.12 -10.21 -3.92
C ARG A 172 -14.42 -10.69 -4.58
N SER A 173 -15.04 -9.86 -5.39
CA SER A 173 -16.24 -10.22 -6.15
C SER A 173 -15.92 -11.14 -7.33
N SER A 174 -14.67 -11.13 -7.81
CA SER A 174 -14.22 -11.95 -8.92
C SER A 174 -13.70 -13.31 -8.47
N LYS A 175 -14.38 -14.40 -8.87
CA LYS A 175 -13.92 -15.78 -8.61
C LYS A 175 -12.55 -16.09 -9.22
N VAL A 176 -12.19 -15.43 -10.30
CA VAL A 176 -10.89 -15.62 -10.97
C VAL A 176 -9.80 -14.96 -10.16
N LEU A 177 -9.98 -13.71 -9.74
CA LEU A 177 -8.98 -12.95 -8.99
C LEU A 177 -8.76 -13.53 -7.58
N THR A 178 -9.82 -13.99 -6.90
CA THR A 178 -9.68 -14.63 -5.58
C THR A 178 -8.89 -15.94 -5.63
N ARG A 179 -8.94 -16.68 -6.75
CA ARG A 179 -8.09 -17.87 -6.94
C ARG A 179 -6.60 -17.52 -7.13
N LEU A 180 -6.32 -16.34 -7.67
CA LEU A 180 -4.95 -15.87 -7.85
C LEU A 180 -4.31 -15.43 -6.53
N PHE A 181 -5.09 -14.97 -5.57
CA PHE A 181 -4.66 -14.44 -4.27
C PHE A 181 -5.28 -15.23 -3.11
N PRO A 182 -4.79 -16.42 -2.78
CA PRO A 182 -5.40 -17.29 -1.77
C PRO A 182 -5.32 -16.77 -0.33
N LYS A 183 -4.67 -15.62 -0.11
CA LYS A 183 -4.61 -14.94 1.21
C LYS A 183 -5.76 -13.97 1.47
N LEU A 184 -6.59 -13.71 0.49
CA LEU A 184 -7.82 -12.91 0.64
C LEU A 184 -8.92 -13.74 1.38
#